data_d6ee8cce14ab23a8011477e9c17e0b96
#
_entry.id   d6ee8cce14ab23a8011477e9c17e0b96
#
_cell.length_a   1.000
_cell.length_b   1.000
_cell.length_c   1.000
_cell.angle_alpha   90.00
_cell.angle_beta   90.00
_cell.angle_gamma   90.00
#
_symmetry.space_group_name_H-M   'P 1'
#
loop_
_entity.id
_entity.type
_entity.pdbx_description
1 polymer ?
#
loop_
_entity_poly.entity_id
_entity_poly.type
_entity_poly.pdbx_seq_one_letter_code
_entity_poly.pdbx_strand_id
1 'polypeptide(L)'
;VTFFSADGRTLRRGRQMRNSDYCRMVQRELGTLRQCVSLDADKQQEAVQQRGIIDYQCHAGLREAIAPVFIHDQLAGFLMIGQFRINDAPPECMLERCSSEEQRRKLEQSFRELPRISAEKLENVLGLFKMLIDYIVVRELAVLQGDRLRNDIDRYLERHCTEPIRL
;
A
#
# COMPACT_ATOMS: atom_id res chain seq x y z
N VAL A 1 -2.03 -6.43 -0.86
CA VAL A 1 -2.31 -5.00 -1.10
C VAL A 1 -2.84 -4.39 0.19
N THR A 2 -2.26 -3.27 0.60
CA THR A 2 -2.68 -2.50 1.78
C THR A 2 -3.01 -1.08 1.35
N PHE A 3 -4.10 -0.54 1.87
CA PHE A 3 -4.49 0.84 1.67
C PHE A 3 -4.27 1.63 2.96
N PHE A 4 -3.59 2.76 2.84
CA PHE A 4 -3.31 3.70 3.93
C PHE A 4 -4.00 5.03 3.64
N SER A 5 -4.44 5.72 4.69
CA SER A 5 -4.86 7.12 4.60
C SER A 5 -3.67 8.05 4.32
N ALA A 6 -3.96 9.30 3.96
CA ALA A 6 -2.93 10.31 3.70
C ALA A 6 -2.00 10.57 4.91
N ASP A 7 -2.49 10.33 6.14
CA ASP A 7 -1.70 10.41 7.38
C ASP A 7 -1.01 9.08 7.77
N GLY A 8 -0.97 8.10 6.85
CA GLY A 8 -0.24 6.85 7.02
C GLY A 8 -0.95 5.78 7.87
N ARG A 9 -2.19 5.99 8.29
CA ARG A 9 -2.95 4.95 9.02
C ARG A 9 -3.44 3.88 8.06
N THR A 10 -3.31 2.62 8.45
CA THR A 10 -3.88 1.50 7.67
C THR A 10 -5.40 1.57 7.66
N LEU A 11 -6.00 1.78 6.49
CA LEU A 11 -7.45 1.81 6.30
C LEU A 11 -7.99 0.43 5.96
N ARG A 12 -7.35 -0.28 5.04
CA ARG A 12 -7.77 -1.60 4.59
C ARG A 12 -6.58 -2.44 4.18
N ARG A 13 -6.64 -3.72 4.54
CA ARG A 13 -5.73 -4.75 4.03
C ARG A 13 -6.52 -5.70 3.13
N GLY A 14 -5.85 -6.23 2.12
CA GLY A 14 -6.41 -7.26 1.27
C GLY A 14 -6.61 -8.59 2.04
N ARG A 15 -6.60 -9.69 1.32
CA ARG A 15 -6.91 -11.02 1.88
C ARG A 15 -6.00 -11.44 3.05
N GLN A 16 -4.75 -11.00 3.07
CA GLN A 16 -3.82 -11.19 4.19
C GLN A 16 -3.98 -10.06 5.20
N MET A 17 -4.64 -10.32 6.31
CA MET A 17 -4.92 -9.32 7.35
C MET A 17 -3.72 -9.02 8.28
N ARG A 18 -2.65 -9.78 8.22
CA ARG A 18 -1.47 -9.67 9.11
C ARG A 18 -0.18 -9.57 8.31
N ASN A 19 0.82 -8.92 8.89
CA ASN A 19 2.18 -9.00 8.38
C ASN A 19 2.64 -10.47 8.37
N SER A 20 3.52 -10.81 7.43
CA SER A 20 4.15 -12.14 7.39
C SER A 20 4.85 -12.47 8.70
N ASP A 21 5.06 -13.74 8.98
CA ASP A 21 5.78 -14.17 10.17
C ASP A 21 7.19 -13.62 10.18
N TYR A 22 7.84 -13.58 9.03
CA TYR A 22 9.14 -12.94 8.87
C TYR A 22 9.12 -11.47 9.32
N CYS A 23 8.21 -10.65 8.81
CA CYS A 23 8.11 -9.25 9.20
C CYS A 23 7.77 -9.07 10.68
N ARG A 24 6.96 -9.95 11.26
CA ARG A 24 6.67 -9.90 12.70
C ARG A 24 7.92 -10.18 13.55
N MET A 25 8.73 -11.17 13.15
CA MET A 25 10.00 -11.46 13.82
C MET A 25 10.95 -10.28 13.69
N VAL A 26 11.17 -9.77 12.47
CA VAL A 26 12.03 -8.61 12.20
C VAL A 26 11.62 -7.39 13.03
N GLN A 27 10.34 -7.08 13.04
CA GLN A 27 9.83 -5.89 13.74
C GLN A 27 9.87 -6.02 15.27
N ARG A 28 9.42 -7.16 15.81
CA ARG A 28 9.20 -7.34 17.24
C ARG A 28 10.38 -7.98 17.94
N GLU A 29 10.88 -9.10 17.40
CA GLU A 29 11.94 -9.87 18.07
C GLU A 29 13.32 -9.28 17.81
N LEU A 30 13.57 -8.78 16.56
CA LEU A 30 14.83 -8.11 16.23
C LEU A 30 14.79 -6.59 16.47
N GLY A 31 13.66 -6.06 16.93
CA GLY A 31 13.55 -4.67 17.40
C GLY A 31 13.64 -3.60 16.31
N THR A 32 13.33 -3.93 15.04
CA THR A 32 13.52 -3.00 13.90
C THR A 32 12.25 -2.26 13.48
N LEU A 33 11.19 -2.27 14.26
CA LEU A 33 9.92 -1.63 13.91
C LEU A 33 10.08 -0.15 13.52
N ARG A 34 10.92 0.59 14.24
CA ARG A 34 11.17 2.01 13.93
C ARG A 34 11.79 2.20 12.55
N GLN A 35 12.69 1.30 12.14
CA GLN A 35 13.31 1.33 10.81
C GLN A 35 12.28 1.06 9.71
N CYS A 36 11.34 0.12 9.92
CA CYS A 36 10.23 -0.10 8.99
C CYS A 36 9.39 1.16 8.83
N VAL A 37 8.94 1.73 9.95
CA VAL A 37 8.06 2.93 9.94
C VAL A 37 8.74 4.12 9.28
N SER A 38 10.03 4.36 9.58
CA SER A 38 10.78 5.46 8.97
C SER A 38 10.93 5.27 7.47
N LEU A 39 11.31 4.06 7.02
CA LEU A 39 11.46 3.76 5.60
C LEU A 39 10.13 3.93 4.84
N ASP A 40 9.03 3.43 5.41
CA ASP A 40 7.72 3.56 4.80
C ASP A 40 7.32 5.05 4.66
N ALA A 41 7.58 5.87 5.67
CA ALA A 41 7.32 7.30 5.64
C ALA A 41 8.16 8.02 4.56
N ASP A 42 9.47 7.70 4.47
CA ASP A 42 10.35 8.26 3.45
C ASP A 42 9.87 7.88 2.04
N LYS A 43 9.46 6.63 1.83
CA LYS A 43 8.96 6.15 0.54
C LYS A 43 7.58 6.70 0.18
N GLN A 44 6.73 6.96 1.16
CA GLN A 44 5.48 7.69 0.96
C GLN A 44 5.75 9.12 0.49
N GLN A 45 6.68 9.81 1.12
CA GLN A 45 7.06 11.17 0.72
C GLN A 45 7.66 11.20 -0.69
N GLU A 46 8.54 10.27 -1.03
CA GLU A 46 9.12 10.13 -2.36
C GLU A 46 8.03 9.88 -3.42
N ALA A 47 7.09 8.99 -3.14
CA ALA A 47 5.97 8.68 -4.02
C ALA A 47 5.07 9.90 -4.29
N VAL A 48 4.82 10.72 -3.27
CA VAL A 48 4.07 11.97 -3.42
C VAL A 48 4.82 12.96 -4.30
N GLN A 49 6.13 13.14 -4.07
CA GLN A 49 6.95 14.07 -4.84
C GLN A 49 7.03 13.68 -6.31
N GLN A 50 7.20 12.38 -6.59
CA GLN A 50 7.27 11.87 -7.97
C GLN A 50 5.89 11.66 -8.61
N ARG A 51 4.81 11.73 -7.83
CA ARG A 51 3.44 11.38 -8.24
C ARG A 51 3.38 10.01 -8.93
N GLY A 52 4.16 9.06 -8.44
CA GLY A 52 4.38 7.77 -9.09
C GLY A 52 4.56 6.60 -8.13
N ILE A 53 4.68 5.41 -8.72
CA ILE A 53 4.97 4.19 -7.97
C ILE A 53 6.47 4.21 -7.62
N ILE A 54 6.76 4.01 -6.33
CA ILE A 54 8.11 3.79 -5.83
C ILE A 54 8.25 2.31 -5.48
N ASP A 55 9.14 1.65 -6.21
CA ASP A 55 9.56 0.28 -5.97
C ASP A 55 10.89 0.29 -5.20
N TYR A 56 10.94 -0.40 -4.06
CA TYR A 56 12.10 -0.38 -3.17
C TYR A 56 12.34 -1.72 -2.49
N GLN A 57 13.56 -1.91 -2.00
CA GLN A 57 13.91 -3.00 -1.11
C GLN A 57 13.99 -2.48 0.32
N CYS A 58 13.25 -3.11 1.23
CA CYS A 58 13.32 -2.74 2.64
C CYS A 58 14.61 -3.26 3.29
N HIS A 59 14.94 -2.73 4.47
CA HIS A 59 16.14 -3.10 5.23
C HIS A 59 16.19 -4.59 5.59
N ALA A 60 15.05 -5.26 5.61
CA ALA A 60 14.93 -6.70 5.85
C ALA A 60 14.97 -7.55 4.56
N GLY A 61 15.35 -6.96 3.42
CA GLY A 61 15.59 -7.65 2.16
C GLY A 61 14.36 -7.97 1.33
N LEU A 62 13.20 -7.41 1.66
CA LEU A 62 11.97 -7.63 0.92
C LEU A 62 11.71 -6.51 -0.09
N ARG A 63 11.14 -6.88 -1.25
CA ARG A 63 10.65 -5.92 -2.25
C ARG A 63 9.22 -5.51 -1.93
N GLU A 64 8.99 -4.23 -2.01
CA GLU A 64 7.71 -3.57 -1.78
C GLU A 64 7.54 -2.45 -2.80
N ALA A 65 6.32 -2.11 -3.13
CA ALA A 65 6.03 -0.93 -3.93
C ALA A 65 4.88 -0.15 -3.30
N ILE A 66 5.03 1.16 -3.31
CA ILE A 66 4.04 2.10 -2.80
C ILE A 66 3.67 3.12 -3.87
N ALA A 67 2.41 3.48 -3.90
CA ALA A 67 1.89 4.49 -4.82
C ALA A 67 0.92 5.43 -4.12
N PRO A 68 1.01 6.74 -4.35
CA PRO A 68 0.04 7.69 -3.88
C PRO A 68 -1.24 7.60 -4.73
N VAL A 69 -2.37 7.78 -4.10
CA VAL A 69 -3.68 7.87 -4.76
C VAL A 69 -4.14 9.32 -4.66
N PHE A 70 -4.22 10.00 -5.80
CA PHE A 70 -4.72 11.36 -5.87
C PHE A 70 -6.13 11.39 -6.45
N ILE A 71 -7.02 12.16 -5.83
CA ILE A 71 -8.37 12.44 -6.31
C ILE A 71 -8.51 13.96 -6.38
N HIS A 72 -8.77 14.50 -7.57
CA HIS A 72 -8.80 15.96 -7.82
C HIS A 72 -7.55 16.69 -7.27
N ASP A 73 -6.37 16.15 -7.55
CA ASP A 73 -5.07 16.64 -7.07
C ASP A 73 -4.87 16.62 -5.53
N GLN A 74 -5.82 16.12 -4.79
CA GLN A 74 -5.69 15.92 -3.35
C GLN A 74 -5.22 14.50 -3.05
N LEU A 75 -4.25 14.36 -2.16
CA LEU A 75 -3.78 13.06 -1.71
C LEU A 75 -4.87 12.37 -0.87
N ALA A 76 -5.49 11.33 -1.43
CA ALA A 76 -6.48 10.51 -0.74
C ALA A 76 -5.84 9.45 0.16
N GLY A 77 -4.64 8.98 -0.21
CA GLY A 77 -3.93 7.97 0.55
C GLY A 77 -2.87 7.25 -0.27
N PHE A 78 -2.48 6.08 0.20
CA PHE A 78 -1.46 5.26 -0.45
C PHE A 78 -1.93 3.82 -0.62
N LEU A 79 -1.54 3.22 -1.72
CA LEU A 79 -1.61 1.78 -1.93
C LEU A 79 -0.20 1.20 -1.84
N MET A 80 -0.06 0.07 -1.13
CA MET A 80 1.18 -0.67 -1.03
C MET A 80 0.96 -2.12 -1.45
N ILE A 81 1.89 -2.67 -2.20
CA ILE A 81 2.01 -4.10 -2.47
C ILE A 81 3.38 -4.61 -1.99
N GLY A 82 3.42 -5.82 -1.58
CA GLY A 82 4.58 -6.52 -1.02
C GLY A 82 4.01 -7.59 -0.11
N GLN A 83 4.72 -8.23 0.54
CA GLN A 83 6.12 -8.45 0.83
C GLN A 83 6.62 -9.58 -0.08
N PHE A 84 7.56 -9.28 -0.95
CA PHE A 84 8.12 -10.28 -1.87
C PHE A 84 9.60 -10.47 -1.56
N ARG A 85 10.10 -11.70 -1.69
CA ARG A 85 11.54 -11.97 -1.68
C ARG A 85 12.07 -12.14 -3.10
N ILE A 86 13.26 -11.65 -3.34
CA ILE A 86 14.02 -11.91 -4.56
C ILE A 86 15.12 -12.95 -4.25
N ASN A 87 15.73 -12.80 -3.08
CA ASN A 87 16.82 -13.63 -2.60
C ASN A 87 16.31 -14.92 -1.95
N ASP A 88 17.21 -15.89 -1.77
CA ASP A 88 16.89 -17.18 -1.14
C ASP A 88 17.10 -17.15 0.39
N ALA A 89 17.84 -16.15 0.90
CA ALA A 89 18.12 -15.95 2.31
C ALA A 89 17.87 -14.50 2.75
N PRO A 90 17.59 -14.27 4.03
CA PRO A 90 17.56 -12.93 4.62
C PRO A 90 18.92 -12.23 4.49
N PRO A 91 18.98 -10.88 4.57
CA PRO A 91 20.23 -10.15 4.68
C PRO A 91 21.03 -10.58 5.93
N GLU A 92 22.37 -10.65 5.80
CA GLU A 92 23.24 -11.05 6.91
C GLU A 92 23.05 -10.15 8.15
N CYS A 93 22.85 -8.86 7.97
CA CYS A 93 22.58 -7.93 9.05
C CYS A 93 21.30 -8.24 9.86
N MET A 94 20.35 -9.02 9.31
CA MET A 94 19.21 -9.52 10.06
C MET A 94 19.57 -10.81 10.80
N LEU A 95 20.38 -11.67 10.21
CA LEU A 95 20.84 -12.90 10.84
C LEU A 95 21.78 -12.65 12.02
N GLU A 96 22.64 -11.63 11.93
CA GLU A 96 23.53 -11.18 13.02
C GLU A 96 22.78 -10.64 14.25
N ARG A 97 21.53 -10.19 14.07
CA ARG A 97 20.67 -9.72 15.19
C ARG A 97 20.02 -10.85 15.96
N CYS A 98 20.06 -12.08 15.45
CA CYS A 98 19.49 -13.22 16.15
C CYS A 98 20.30 -13.57 17.40
N SER A 99 19.61 -13.74 18.52
CA SER A 99 20.23 -14.06 19.82
C SER A 99 20.57 -15.54 19.99
N SER A 100 20.06 -16.40 19.12
CA SER A 100 20.27 -17.86 19.15
C SER A 100 20.19 -18.48 17.75
N GLU A 101 20.81 -19.65 17.60
CA GLU A 101 20.74 -20.42 16.36
C GLU A 101 19.32 -20.90 16.04
N GLU A 102 18.50 -21.12 17.06
CA GLU A 102 17.09 -21.45 16.87
C GLU A 102 16.32 -20.27 16.27
N GLN A 103 16.54 -19.06 16.78
CA GLN A 103 15.93 -17.83 16.23
C GLN A 103 16.37 -17.60 14.80
N ARG A 104 17.66 -17.81 14.48
CA ARG A 104 18.20 -17.71 13.13
C ARG A 104 17.49 -18.67 12.17
N ARG A 105 17.35 -19.94 12.53
CA ARG A 105 16.62 -20.94 11.72
C ARG A 105 15.15 -20.56 11.49
N LYS A 106 14.47 -20.10 12.52
CA LYS A 106 13.06 -19.63 12.39
C LYS A 106 12.95 -18.44 11.45
N LEU A 107 13.89 -17.49 11.54
CA LEU A 107 13.94 -16.32 10.66
C LEU A 107 14.15 -16.74 9.20
N GLU A 108 15.11 -17.60 8.94
CA GLU A 108 15.39 -18.14 7.59
C GLU A 108 14.19 -18.89 7.03
N GLN A 109 13.55 -19.75 7.83
CA GLN A 109 12.37 -20.50 7.43
C GLN A 109 11.22 -19.55 7.06
N SER A 110 10.89 -18.60 7.94
CA SER A 110 9.83 -17.63 7.68
C SER A 110 10.09 -16.75 6.45
N PHE A 111 11.37 -16.46 6.13
CA PHE A 111 11.76 -15.79 4.91
C PHE A 111 11.49 -16.64 3.67
N ARG A 112 11.80 -17.94 3.71
CA ARG A 112 11.58 -18.87 2.58
C ARG A 112 10.09 -19.08 2.28
N GLU A 113 9.23 -18.93 3.26
CA GLU A 113 7.77 -19.02 3.12
C GLU A 113 7.14 -17.81 2.40
N LEU A 114 7.91 -16.71 2.28
CA LEU A 114 7.44 -15.52 1.56
C LEU A 114 7.35 -15.78 0.05
N PRO A 115 6.40 -15.14 -0.65
CA PRO A 115 6.32 -15.23 -2.10
C PRO A 115 7.64 -14.80 -2.74
N ARG A 116 8.20 -15.68 -3.58
CA ARG A 116 9.36 -15.36 -4.39
C ARG A 116 8.91 -14.76 -5.72
N ILE A 117 9.52 -13.65 -6.10
CA ILE A 117 9.26 -13.00 -7.37
C ILE A 117 10.56 -12.83 -8.15
N SER A 118 10.55 -13.11 -9.47
CA SER A 118 11.65 -12.76 -10.34
C SER A 118 11.57 -11.30 -10.78
N ALA A 119 12.67 -10.72 -11.25
CA ALA A 119 12.69 -9.34 -11.76
C ALA A 119 11.64 -9.13 -12.86
N GLU A 120 11.55 -10.04 -13.82
CA GLU A 120 10.55 -10.01 -14.90
C GLU A 120 9.10 -10.02 -14.36
N LYS A 121 8.82 -10.89 -13.39
CA LYS A 121 7.48 -10.94 -12.76
C LYS A 121 7.18 -9.69 -11.95
N LEU A 122 8.20 -9.06 -11.36
CA LEU A 122 8.02 -7.82 -10.63
C LEU A 122 7.51 -6.71 -11.53
N GLU A 123 8.07 -6.54 -12.73
CA GLU A 123 7.60 -5.55 -13.71
C GLU A 123 6.12 -5.77 -14.07
N ASN A 124 5.71 -7.02 -14.31
CA ASN A 124 4.31 -7.35 -14.58
C ASN A 124 3.40 -7.03 -13.38
N VAL A 125 3.85 -7.31 -12.15
CA VAL A 125 3.10 -6.99 -10.93
C VAL A 125 2.97 -5.47 -10.74
N LEU A 126 4.02 -4.70 -11.02
CA LEU A 126 3.98 -3.24 -10.97
C LEU A 126 3.04 -2.67 -12.05
N GLY A 127 3.04 -3.25 -13.25
CA GLY A 127 2.08 -2.90 -14.30
C GLY A 127 0.62 -3.12 -13.88
N LEU A 128 0.31 -4.29 -13.31
CA LEU A 128 -1.01 -4.58 -12.75
C LEU A 128 -1.36 -3.65 -11.57
N PHE A 129 -0.39 -3.32 -10.75
CA PHE A 129 -0.56 -2.39 -9.63
C PHE A 129 -0.92 -0.99 -10.12
N LYS A 130 -0.26 -0.52 -11.16
CA LYS A 130 -0.60 0.75 -11.82
C LYS A 130 -2.04 0.73 -12.35
N MET A 131 -2.42 -0.32 -13.08
CA MET A 131 -3.80 -0.45 -13.59
C MET A 131 -4.84 -0.44 -12.46
N LEU A 132 -4.54 -1.06 -11.32
CA LEU A 132 -5.41 -1.05 -10.14
C LEU A 132 -5.59 0.36 -9.58
N ILE A 133 -4.51 1.15 -9.51
CA ILE A 133 -4.56 2.54 -9.05
C ILE A 133 -5.41 3.38 -10.00
N ASP A 134 -5.13 3.30 -11.28
CA ASP A 134 -5.87 4.03 -12.32
C ASP A 134 -7.38 3.68 -12.26
N TYR A 135 -7.71 2.40 -12.07
CA TYR A 135 -9.10 1.95 -11.89
C TYR A 135 -9.77 2.55 -10.65
N ILE A 136 -9.07 2.58 -9.50
CA ILE A 136 -9.60 3.15 -8.26
C ILE A 136 -9.88 4.63 -8.44
N VAL A 137 -8.94 5.37 -9.03
CA VAL A 137 -9.09 6.81 -9.28
C VAL A 137 -10.29 7.08 -10.19
N VAL A 138 -10.43 6.33 -11.29
CA VAL A 138 -11.55 6.49 -12.22
C VAL A 138 -12.89 6.16 -11.54
N ARG A 139 -12.95 5.11 -10.73
CA ARG A 139 -14.16 4.72 -10.00
C ARG A 139 -14.59 5.79 -8.99
N GLU A 140 -13.65 6.30 -8.21
CA GLU A 140 -13.93 7.35 -7.23
C GLU A 140 -14.38 8.65 -7.90
N LEU A 141 -13.75 9.03 -9.01
CA LEU A 141 -14.20 10.18 -9.80
C LEU A 141 -15.63 9.99 -10.32
N ALA A 142 -16.00 8.80 -10.79
CA ALA A 142 -17.35 8.51 -11.26
C ALA A 142 -18.38 8.57 -10.13
N VAL A 143 -18.06 8.05 -8.93
CA VAL A 143 -18.93 8.11 -7.75
C VAL A 143 -19.12 9.55 -7.30
N LEU A 144 -18.02 10.32 -7.18
CA LEU A 144 -18.09 11.73 -6.77
C LEU A 144 -18.88 12.61 -7.76
N GLN A 145 -18.82 12.33 -9.05
CA GLN A 145 -19.63 13.02 -10.06
C GLN A 145 -21.11 12.67 -9.90
N GLY A 146 -21.42 11.39 -9.67
CA GLY A 146 -22.79 10.94 -9.41
C GLY A 146 -23.41 11.58 -8.16
N ASP A 147 -22.65 11.65 -7.07
CA ASP A 147 -23.08 12.27 -5.82
C ASP A 147 -23.28 13.79 -5.96
N ARG A 148 -22.40 14.46 -6.72
CA ARG A 148 -22.58 15.91 -7.01
C ARG A 148 -23.86 16.16 -7.80
N LEU A 149 -24.09 15.41 -8.87
CA LEU A 149 -25.31 15.53 -9.66
C LEU A 149 -26.56 15.29 -8.81
N ARG A 150 -26.54 14.25 -7.97
CA ARG A 150 -27.62 13.95 -7.05
C ARG A 150 -27.88 15.10 -6.09
N ASN A 151 -26.84 15.61 -5.42
CA ASN A 151 -26.95 16.75 -4.50
C ASN A 151 -27.45 18.03 -5.20
N ASP A 152 -27.06 18.25 -6.45
CA ASP A 152 -27.54 19.41 -7.22
C ASP A 152 -29.00 19.26 -7.62
N ILE A 153 -29.45 18.04 -7.97
CA ILE A 153 -30.87 17.72 -8.21
C ILE A 153 -31.67 17.90 -6.93
N ASP A 154 -31.24 17.33 -5.80
CA ASP A 154 -31.93 17.44 -4.52
C ASP A 154 -32.08 18.91 -4.12
N ARG A 155 -31.01 19.71 -4.24
CA ARG A 155 -31.04 21.15 -3.95
C ARG A 155 -31.97 21.93 -4.90
N TYR A 156 -31.99 21.53 -6.17
CA TYR A 156 -32.93 22.13 -7.13
C TYR A 156 -34.37 21.82 -6.76
N LEU A 157 -34.68 20.58 -6.45
CA LEU A 157 -36.01 20.13 -6.04
C LEU A 157 -36.48 20.84 -4.73
N GLU A 158 -35.58 20.93 -3.74
CA GLU A 158 -35.90 21.66 -2.49
C GLU A 158 -36.29 23.13 -2.71
N ARG A 159 -35.64 23.79 -3.69
CA ARG A 159 -35.90 25.20 -4.01
C ARG A 159 -37.16 25.42 -4.83
N HIS A 160 -37.54 24.43 -5.64
CA HIS A 160 -38.62 24.57 -6.63
C HIS A 160 -39.79 23.61 -6.40
N CYS A 161 -39.82 22.87 -5.27
CA CYS A 161 -40.87 21.88 -4.99
C CYS A 161 -42.28 22.50 -4.86
N THR A 162 -42.40 23.82 -4.64
CA THR A 162 -43.67 24.53 -4.57
C THR A 162 -44.06 25.21 -5.89
N GLU A 163 -43.21 25.17 -6.90
CA GLU A 163 -43.50 25.78 -8.21
C GLU A 163 -44.23 24.77 -9.13
N PRO A 164 -45.25 25.21 -9.89
CA PRO A 164 -45.91 24.34 -10.85
C PRO A 164 -44.94 23.95 -11.96
N ILE A 165 -44.81 22.63 -12.22
CA ILE A 165 -44.02 22.08 -13.32
C ILE A 165 -44.67 22.57 -14.61
N ARG A 166 -43.97 23.42 -15.37
CA ARG A 166 -44.34 23.79 -16.75
C ARG A 166 -43.66 22.82 -17.69
N LEU A 167 -44.46 21.96 -18.32
CA LEU A 167 -44.04 21.09 -19.41
C LEU A 167 -43.91 21.89 -20.69
#